data_69c6b41fa90a3a8df18dd18a920cd6bd
#
_entry.id   69c6b41fa90a3a8df18dd18a920cd6bd
#
_cell.length_a   1.000
_cell.length_b   1.000
_cell.length_c   1.000
_cell.angle_alpha   90.00
_cell.angle_beta   90.00
_cell.angle_gamma   90.00
#
_symmetry.space_group_name_H-M   'P 1'
#
loop_
_entity.id
_entity.type
_entity.pdbx_description
1 polymer ?
#
loop_
_entity_poly.entity_id
_entity_poly.type
_entity_poly.pdbx_seq_one_letter_code
_entity_poly.pdbx_strand_id
1 'polypeptide(L)'
;MYPVSDKFIQAIQSNSRSYFWTGEITTKKGQKYRFENKDIVKGSGYITRQCCGNTEIELGTVYAAEMGISLFTDINRYSLEDGTITLSFHLDVGDEYEEVPMGIFEISEANRSIKTLEIKAYDCMLNFEKNFRNTLSSGTPYDFFSLACENCRVPFAHTRADIEKMPNGKYLYGIYGENDIESWRDLIFYVAQVLGCYCQINRQGKLELRKYGNNPIMRITDKQRFSSSFSDFITRYTAVNSTNQKTARAEYYAATPDDGLTMNLGVNPLLQFGLRDTRERIIRNILNDISKVRYVPFDSETIGNPALDIGDVISFSGGQADDTQIATITGMTVKINCRNPIL
;
A
#
# COMPACT_ATOMS: atom_id res chain seq x y z
N MET A 1 3.13 -1.54 9.82
CA MET A 1 2.00 -1.90 10.74
C MET A 1 1.48 -0.62 11.37
N TYR A 2 0.17 -0.50 11.51
CA TYR A 2 -0.44 0.58 12.28
C TYR A 2 0.03 0.53 13.74
N PRO A 3 0.36 1.66 14.36
CA PRO A 3 0.80 1.69 15.75
C PRO A 3 -0.31 1.21 16.69
N VAL A 4 -0.02 0.17 17.46
CA VAL A 4 -0.92 -0.42 18.46
C VAL A 4 -0.16 -0.77 19.72
N SER A 5 -0.86 -0.96 20.84
CA SER A 5 -0.25 -1.31 22.12
C SER A 5 0.28 -2.74 22.15
N ASP A 6 1.18 -3.03 23.10
CA ASP A 6 1.64 -4.40 23.35
C ASP A 6 0.48 -5.32 23.78
N LYS A 7 -0.53 -4.78 24.48
CA LYS A 7 -1.75 -5.51 24.84
C LYS A 7 -2.51 -5.94 23.58
N PHE A 8 -2.61 -5.07 22.59
CA PHE A 8 -3.22 -5.40 21.30
C PHE A 8 -2.47 -6.55 20.61
N ILE A 9 -1.13 -6.47 20.55
CA ILE A 9 -0.32 -7.53 19.92
C ILE A 9 -0.54 -8.87 20.61
N GLN A 10 -0.63 -8.91 21.92
CA GLN A 10 -0.91 -10.14 22.68
C GLN A 10 -2.34 -10.64 22.43
N ALA A 11 -3.34 -9.77 22.48
CA ALA A 11 -4.74 -10.11 22.28
C ALA A 11 -5.01 -10.61 20.85
N ILE A 12 -4.44 -9.95 19.81
CA ILE A 12 -4.64 -10.35 18.42
C ILE A 12 -4.01 -11.72 18.08
N GLN A 13 -2.99 -12.12 18.83
CA GLN A 13 -2.35 -13.43 18.69
C GLN A 13 -3.10 -14.56 19.42
N SER A 14 -4.05 -14.21 20.30
CA SER A 14 -4.83 -15.20 21.05
C SER A 14 -5.79 -15.97 20.15
N ASN A 15 -5.99 -17.26 20.45
CA ASN A 15 -6.99 -18.11 19.77
C ASN A 15 -8.43 -17.67 20.08
N SER A 16 -8.64 -17.08 21.27
CA SER A 16 -9.94 -16.53 21.70
C SER A 16 -9.80 -15.02 21.81
N ARG A 17 -10.52 -14.29 20.97
CA ARG A 17 -10.53 -12.83 20.96
C ARG A 17 -11.92 -12.28 20.70
N SER A 18 -12.24 -11.22 21.42
CA SER A 18 -13.47 -10.44 21.25
C SER A 18 -13.17 -9.21 20.42
N TYR A 19 -13.96 -8.95 19.39
CA TYR A 19 -13.80 -7.80 18.53
C TYR A 19 -15.11 -7.39 17.85
N PHE A 20 -15.20 -6.16 17.41
CA PHE A 20 -16.30 -5.68 16.59
C PHE A 20 -15.82 -4.64 15.57
N TRP A 21 -16.70 -4.36 14.62
CA TRP A 21 -16.47 -3.37 13.57
C TRP A 21 -17.44 -2.23 13.71
N THR A 22 -16.97 -1.00 13.47
CA THR A 22 -17.79 0.19 13.30
C THR A 22 -17.41 0.90 12.01
N GLY A 23 -18.32 1.69 11.48
CA GLY A 23 -18.04 2.52 10.35
C GLY A 23 -18.96 3.72 10.25
N GLU A 24 -18.60 4.64 9.37
CA GLU A 24 -19.37 5.84 9.10
C GLU A 24 -19.39 6.11 7.61
N ILE A 25 -20.57 6.34 7.05
CA ILE A 25 -20.74 6.83 5.70
C ILE A 25 -21.00 8.33 5.80
N THR A 26 -20.24 9.13 5.07
CA THR A 26 -20.44 10.57 4.96
C THR A 26 -20.82 10.91 3.52
N THR A 27 -22.01 11.48 3.32
CA THR A 27 -22.46 11.91 1.99
C THR A 27 -21.73 13.18 1.55
N LYS A 28 -21.78 13.50 0.24
CA LYS A 28 -21.28 14.78 -0.30
C LYS A 28 -21.82 16.02 0.41
N LYS A 29 -23.06 15.94 0.95
CA LYS A 29 -23.70 17.03 1.70
C LYS A 29 -23.32 17.06 3.19
N GLY A 30 -22.41 16.16 3.62
CA GLY A 30 -21.96 16.09 5.01
C GLY A 30 -22.90 15.33 5.95
N GLN A 31 -23.95 14.68 5.44
CA GLN A 31 -24.81 13.83 6.27
C GLN A 31 -24.06 12.55 6.63
N LYS A 32 -24.13 12.15 7.90
CA LYS A 32 -23.39 11.00 8.46
C LYS A 32 -24.32 9.88 8.87
N TYR A 33 -23.97 8.67 8.48
CA TYR A 33 -24.66 7.43 8.83
C TYR A 33 -23.67 6.47 9.48
N ARG A 34 -23.85 6.17 10.75
CA ARG A 34 -23.02 5.21 11.47
C ARG A 34 -23.61 3.82 11.39
N PHE A 35 -22.73 2.82 11.32
CA PHE A 35 -23.10 1.41 11.32
C PHE A 35 -22.12 0.59 12.15
N GLU A 36 -22.58 -0.55 12.60
CA GLU A 36 -21.82 -1.48 13.45
C GLU A 36 -22.08 -2.95 13.04
N ASN A 37 -21.49 -3.91 13.73
CA ASN A 37 -21.56 -5.34 13.39
C ASN A 37 -22.96 -5.83 12.99
N LYS A 38 -24.00 -5.40 13.70
CA LYS A 38 -25.39 -5.85 13.44
C LYS A 38 -25.94 -5.36 12.09
N ASP A 39 -25.40 -4.28 11.57
CA ASP A 39 -25.82 -3.65 10.32
C ASP A 39 -25.05 -4.25 9.12
N ILE A 40 -23.97 -4.98 9.36
CA ILE A 40 -23.13 -5.58 8.31
C ILE A 40 -23.66 -6.97 7.96
N VAL A 41 -23.86 -7.21 6.66
CA VAL A 41 -24.20 -8.55 6.15
C VAL A 41 -23.02 -9.47 6.35
N LYS A 42 -23.23 -10.57 7.06
CA LYS A 42 -22.15 -11.51 7.41
C LYS A 42 -21.39 -12.00 6.17
N GLY A 43 -20.07 -11.88 6.22
CA GLY A 43 -19.16 -12.34 5.16
C GLY A 43 -19.13 -11.48 3.90
N SER A 44 -19.84 -10.34 3.87
CA SER A 44 -19.87 -9.45 2.69
C SER A 44 -18.70 -8.46 2.65
N GLY A 45 -18.06 -8.20 3.78
CA GLY A 45 -17.09 -7.13 3.88
C GLY A 45 -15.65 -7.58 3.61
N TYR A 46 -14.91 -6.76 2.86
CA TYR A 46 -13.48 -6.95 2.63
C TYR A 46 -12.77 -5.62 2.37
N ILE A 47 -11.46 -5.61 2.62
CA ILE A 47 -10.55 -4.56 2.18
C ILE A 47 -9.34 -5.25 1.56
N THR A 48 -9.07 -4.94 0.30
CA THR A 48 -7.90 -5.45 -0.43
C THR A 48 -6.89 -4.33 -0.67
N ARG A 49 -5.64 -4.60 -0.37
CA ARG A 49 -4.49 -3.71 -0.61
C ARG A 49 -3.36 -4.49 -1.25
N GLN A 50 -2.59 -3.83 -2.11
CA GLN A 50 -1.39 -4.40 -2.72
C GLN A 50 -0.36 -3.31 -3.01
N CYS A 51 0.92 -3.67 -2.99
CA CYS A 51 2.02 -2.81 -3.42
C CYS A 51 2.77 -3.37 -4.64
N CYS A 52 2.41 -4.56 -5.12
CA CYS A 52 3.00 -5.20 -6.29
C CYS A 52 1.92 -5.90 -7.09
N GLY A 53 2.12 -6.00 -8.40
CA GLY A 53 1.23 -6.76 -9.30
C GLY A 53 1.44 -8.28 -9.22
N ASN A 54 2.63 -8.69 -8.80
CA ASN A 54 3.08 -10.09 -8.73
C ASN A 54 3.61 -10.41 -7.33
N THR A 55 4.19 -11.62 -7.18
CA THR A 55 4.88 -12.06 -5.95
C THR A 55 6.23 -11.37 -5.74
N GLU A 56 6.79 -10.79 -6.79
CA GLU A 56 8.03 -10.03 -6.73
C GLU A 56 7.75 -8.57 -6.39
N ILE A 57 8.60 -7.97 -5.56
CA ILE A 57 8.49 -6.55 -5.22
C ILE A 57 8.80 -5.67 -6.43
N GLU A 58 8.09 -4.57 -6.53
CA GLU A 58 8.21 -3.60 -7.61
C GLU A 58 8.44 -2.20 -7.04
N LEU A 59 9.15 -1.34 -7.77
CA LEU A 59 9.39 0.04 -7.38
C LEU A 59 8.51 1.00 -8.18
N GLY A 60 8.03 2.04 -7.52
CA GLY A 60 7.19 3.07 -8.13
C GLY A 60 5.70 2.78 -8.10
N THR A 61 5.28 1.58 -7.73
CA THR A 61 3.86 1.16 -7.80
C THR A 61 2.90 2.07 -7.04
N VAL A 62 1.68 2.19 -7.56
CA VAL A 62 0.64 3.15 -7.13
C VAL A 62 -0.74 2.48 -7.17
N TYR A 63 -0.91 1.39 -6.44
CA TYR A 63 -2.18 0.66 -6.39
C TYR A 63 -3.18 1.34 -5.47
N ALA A 64 -4.44 1.43 -5.90
CA ALA A 64 -5.55 1.83 -5.05
C ALA A 64 -6.01 0.67 -4.18
N ALA A 65 -6.36 0.94 -2.93
CA ALA A 65 -7.04 -0.03 -2.09
C ALA A 65 -8.53 -0.07 -2.44
N GLU A 66 -9.09 -1.29 -2.44
CA GLU A 66 -10.51 -1.54 -2.67
C GLU A 66 -11.18 -2.01 -1.38
N MET A 67 -12.39 -1.52 -1.17
CA MET A 67 -13.28 -1.94 -0.09
C MET A 67 -14.64 -2.33 -0.66
N GLY A 68 -15.18 -3.47 -0.23
CA GLY A 68 -16.55 -3.87 -0.47
C GLY A 68 -17.26 -4.20 0.84
N ILE A 69 -18.55 -3.82 0.97
CA ILE A 69 -19.37 -4.15 2.13
C ILE A 69 -20.86 -4.08 1.78
N SER A 70 -21.65 -4.99 2.36
CA SER A 70 -23.11 -4.92 2.28
C SER A 70 -23.70 -4.60 3.65
N LEU A 71 -24.61 -3.65 3.71
CA LEU A 71 -25.24 -3.19 4.94
C LEU A 71 -26.74 -3.39 4.90
N PHE A 72 -27.32 -3.78 6.04
CA PHE A 72 -28.75 -3.69 6.31
C PHE A 72 -29.09 -2.23 6.65
N THR A 73 -29.65 -1.50 5.73
CA THR A 73 -29.91 -0.06 5.91
C THR A 73 -30.96 0.45 4.92
N ASP A 74 -31.63 1.52 5.27
CA ASP A 74 -32.60 2.21 4.41
C ASP A 74 -32.03 3.45 3.70
N ILE A 75 -30.71 3.68 3.79
CA ILE A 75 -30.04 4.81 3.15
C ILE A 75 -30.34 4.78 1.65
N ASN A 76 -30.74 5.92 1.11
CA ASN A 76 -30.97 6.07 -0.31
C ASN A 76 -29.62 6.02 -1.05
N ARG A 77 -29.45 5.04 -1.97
CA ARG A 77 -28.21 4.88 -2.73
C ARG A 77 -27.78 6.13 -3.50
N TYR A 78 -28.72 6.91 -4.00
CA TYR A 78 -28.42 8.14 -4.76
C TYR A 78 -27.83 9.26 -3.91
N SER A 79 -28.00 9.21 -2.57
CA SER A 79 -27.34 10.16 -1.67
C SER A 79 -25.87 9.86 -1.43
N LEU A 80 -25.38 8.71 -1.88
CA LEU A 80 -24.01 8.23 -1.66
C LEU A 80 -23.03 8.60 -2.78
N GLU A 81 -23.53 9.20 -3.87
CA GLU A 81 -22.68 9.72 -4.94
C GLU A 81 -21.66 10.73 -4.35
N ASP A 82 -20.39 10.58 -4.68
CA ASP A 82 -19.27 11.34 -4.11
C ASP A 82 -19.18 11.30 -2.56
N GLY A 83 -19.79 10.29 -1.94
CA GLY A 83 -19.69 10.06 -0.51
C GLY A 83 -18.42 9.28 -0.15
N THR A 84 -18.10 9.26 1.14
CA THR A 84 -16.99 8.48 1.70
C THR A 84 -17.49 7.48 2.73
N ILE A 85 -16.75 6.38 2.87
CA ILE A 85 -16.97 5.39 3.90
C ILE A 85 -15.68 5.14 4.67
N THR A 86 -15.77 5.11 5.99
CA THR A 86 -14.69 4.70 6.89
C THR A 86 -15.07 3.46 7.64
N LEU A 87 -14.08 2.67 8.03
CA LEU A 87 -14.25 1.46 8.82
C LEU A 87 -13.19 1.41 9.90
N SER A 88 -13.55 0.94 11.09
CA SER A 88 -12.65 0.73 12.22
C SER A 88 -12.86 -0.66 12.82
N PHE A 89 -11.76 -1.29 13.15
CA PHE A 89 -11.72 -2.55 13.90
C PHE A 89 -11.44 -2.24 15.37
N HIS A 90 -12.18 -2.88 16.27
CA HIS A 90 -12.02 -2.71 17.72
C HIS A 90 -11.72 -4.06 18.35
N LEU A 91 -10.59 -4.19 19.03
CA LEU A 91 -10.15 -5.40 19.70
C LEU A 91 -10.20 -5.21 21.22
N ASP A 92 -10.81 -6.15 21.90
CA ASP A 92 -10.78 -6.24 23.36
C ASP A 92 -9.35 -6.57 23.82
N VAL A 93 -8.74 -5.65 24.56
CA VAL A 93 -7.39 -5.79 25.12
C VAL A 93 -7.42 -6.04 26.63
N GLY A 94 -8.60 -6.36 27.17
CA GLY A 94 -8.86 -6.72 28.56
C GLY A 94 -9.55 -5.62 29.37
N ASP A 95 -9.03 -4.41 29.37
CA ASP A 95 -9.57 -3.27 30.11
C ASP A 95 -10.49 -2.38 29.26
N GLU A 96 -10.20 -2.37 27.95
CA GLU A 96 -10.84 -1.50 26.96
C GLU A 96 -10.81 -2.14 25.57
N TYR A 97 -11.47 -1.48 24.62
CA TYR A 97 -11.36 -1.81 23.20
C TYR A 97 -10.37 -0.86 22.52
N GLU A 98 -9.31 -1.41 21.92
CA GLU A 98 -8.37 -0.61 21.14
C GLU A 98 -8.80 -0.57 19.67
N GLU A 99 -8.86 0.64 19.11
CA GLU A 99 -9.34 0.92 17.78
C GLU A 99 -8.21 0.91 16.75
N VAL A 100 -8.43 0.25 15.62
CA VAL A 100 -7.58 0.30 14.43
C VAL A 100 -8.40 0.82 13.25
N PRO A 101 -8.18 2.06 12.80
CA PRO A 101 -8.85 2.59 11.62
C PRO A 101 -8.35 1.85 10.37
N MET A 102 -9.27 1.51 9.46
CA MET A 102 -8.95 0.74 8.27
C MET A 102 -8.73 1.61 7.02
N GLY A 103 -9.03 2.89 7.08
CA GLY A 103 -8.85 3.84 5.99
C GLY A 103 -10.09 4.65 5.68
N ILE A 104 -9.94 5.53 4.69
CA ILE A 104 -11.00 6.37 4.14
C ILE A 104 -11.16 5.99 2.68
N PHE A 105 -12.38 5.62 2.26
CA PHE A 105 -12.67 5.16 0.92
C PHE A 105 -13.75 6.02 0.29
N GLU A 106 -13.60 6.39 -0.97
CA GLU A 106 -14.56 7.11 -1.79
C GLU A 106 -15.51 6.10 -2.43
N ILE A 107 -16.81 6.30 -2.30
CA ILE A 107 -17.83 5.37 -2.78
C ILE A 107 -17.92 5.48 -4.30
N SER A 108 -17.63 4.37 -4.98
CA SER A 108 -17.70 4.24 -6.44
C SER A 108 -19.05 3.68 -6.89
N GLU A 109 -19.55 2.67 -6.16
CA GLU A 109 -20.80 2.00 -6.51
C GLU A 109 -21.66 1.77 -5.27
N ALA A 110 -22.98 1.90 -5.43
CA ALA A 110 -23.96 1.58 -4.40
C ALA A 110 -25.17 0.89 -5.03
N ASN A 111 -25.32 -0.41 -4.77
CA ASN A 111 -26.38 -1.25 -5.32
C ASN A 111 -27.39 -1.65 -4.26
N ARG A 112 -28.67 -1.31 -4.47
CA ARG A 112 -29.74 -1.60 -3.55
C ARG A 112 -30.42 -2.91 -3.89
N SER A 113 -30.46 -3.85 -2.93
CA SER A 113 -31.44 -4.94 -2.87
C SER A 113 -32.58 -4.55 -1.91
N ILE A 114 -33.56 -5.43 -1.70
CA ILE A 114 -34.76 -5.10 -0.90
C ILE A 114 -34.41 -4.55 0.51
N LYS A 115 -33.49 -5.21 1.21
CA LYS A 115 -33.11 -4.83 2.60
C LYS A 115 -31.63 -4.48 2.75
N THR A 116 -30.85 -4.66 1.70
CA THR A 116 -29.38 -4.48 1.78
C THR A 116 -28.91 -3.44 0.78
N LEU A 117 -27.86 -2.77 1.12
CA LEU A 117 -27.13 -1.83 0.29
C LEU A 117 -25.69 -2.36 0.16
N GLU A 118 -25.31 -2.77 -1.04
CA GLU A 118 -23.96 -3.17 -1.38
C GLU A 118 -23.18 -1.93 -1.82
N ILE A 119 -22.02 -1.71 -1.19
CA ILE A 119 -21.15 -0.57 -1.45
C ILE A 119 -19.79 -1.09 -1.89
N LYS A 120 -19.29 -0.52 -2.99
CA LYS A 120 -17.91 -0.66 -3.44
C LYS A 120 -17.24 0.70 -3.41
N ALA A 121 -16.05 0.75 -2.83
CA ALA A 121 -15.33 1.99 -2.62
C ALA A 121 -13.82 1.80 -2.82
N TYR A 122 -13.12 2.87 -3.15
CA TYR A 122 -11.67 2.88 -3.35
C TYR A 122 -11.05 3.99 -2.51
N ASP A 123 -9.79 3.85 -2.17
CA ASP A 123 -9.07 4.97 -1.56
C ASP A 123 -8.81 6.09 -2.60
N CYS A 124 -8.36 7.24 -2.12
CA CYS A 124 -8.16 8.41 -2.98
C CYS A 124 -6.96 8.30 -3.96
N MET A 125 -6.33 7.13 -4.11
CA MET A 125 -5.31 6.90 -5.14
C MET A 125 -5.89 7.09 -6.55
N LEU A 126 -7.15 6.77 -6.76
CA LEU A 126 -7.81 6.97 -8.06
C LEU A 126 -7.88 8.44 -8.47
N ASN A 127 -7.77 9.38 -7.53
CA ASN A 127 -7.76 10.81 -7.85
C ASN A 127 -6.54 11.23 -8.66
N PHE A 128 -5.47 10.43 -8.67
CA PHE A 128 -4.28 10.65 -9.48
C PHE A 128 -4.43 10.21 -10.96
N GLU A 129 -5.54 9.56 -11.34
CA GLU A 129 -5.85 9.23 -12.75
C GLU A 129 -6.17 10.47 -13.61
N LYS A 130 -6.27 11.64 -13.01
CA LYS A 130 -6.47 12.88 -13.77
C LYS A 130 -5.32 13.11 -14.74
N ASN A 131 -5.67 13.64 -15.92
CA ASN A 131 -4.70 13.99 -16.95
C ASN A 131 -3.59 14.91 -16.38
N PHE A 132 -2.36 14.51 -16.64
CA PHE A 132 -1.19 15.30 -16.27
C PHE A 132 -1.13 16.59 -17.07
N ARG A 133 -0.98 17.70 -16.38
CA ARG A 133 -0.71 18.99 -16.99
C ARG A 133 0.61 19.48 -16.45
N ASN A 134 1.62 19.47 -17.31
CA ASN A 134 2.96 19.89 -16.93
C ASN A 134 3.01 21.41 -16.71
N THR A 135 3.09 21.81 -15.44
CA THR A 135 3.31 23.18 -15.02
C THR A 135 4.72 23.40 -14.45
N LEU A 136 5.49 22.33 -14.26
CA LEU A 136 6.81 22.34 -13.66
C LEU A 136 7.78 21.56 -14.56
N SER A 137 8.65 22.28 -15.30
CA SER A 137 9.62 21.66 -16.20
C SER A 137 10.78 20.95 -15.48
N SER A 138 11.06 21.34 -14.23
CA SER A 138 12.07 20.69 -13.38
C SER A 138 11.74 20.89 -11.90
N GLY A 139 12.09 19.92 -11.08
CA GLY A 139 11.85 19.97 -9.63
C GLY A 139 12.56 18.84 -8.89
N THR A 140 12.57 18.93 -7.58
CA THR A 140 12.95 17.83 -6.71
C THR A 140 11.79 16.83 -6.59
N PRO A 141 12.01 15.59 -6.11
CA PRO A 141 10.93 14.65 -5.85
C PRO A 141 9.81 15.24 -4.98
N TYR A 142 10.15 16.01 -3.96
CA TYR A 142 9.15 16.69 -3.12
C TYR A 142 8.28 17.67 -3.92
N ASP A 143 8.87 18.44 -4.84
CA ASP A 143 8.13 19.42 -5.65
C ASP A 143 7.10 18.70 -6.54
N PHE A 144 7.47 17.58 -7.14
CA PHE A 144 6.57 16.78 -7.97
C PHE A 144 5.45 16.14 -7.18
N PHE A 145 5.74 15.51 -6.01
CA PHE A 145 4.70 14.97 -5.14
C PHE A 145 3.75 16.03 -4.63
N SER A 146 4.27 17.18 -4.20
CA SER A 146 3.45 18.31 -3.72
C SER A 146 2.51 18.80 -4.81
N LEU A 147 3.04 18.97 -6.04
CA LEU A 147 2.25 19.41 -7.19
C LEU A 147 1.16 18.39 -7.55
N ALA A 148 1.48 17.10 -7.56
CA ALA A 148 0.51 16.04 -7.83
C ALA A 148 -0.59 16.00 -6.75
N CYS A 149 -0.21 16.06 -5.49
CA CYS A 149 -1.12 16.06 -4.35
C CYS A 149 -2.06 17.27 -4.36
N GLU A 150 -1.55 18.47 -4.69
CA GLU A 150 -2.35 19.67 -4.81
C GLU A 150 -3.38 19.56 -5.95
N ASN A 151 -2.97 19.15 -7.15
CA ASN A 151 -3.85 19.00 -8.30
C ASN A 151 -4.91 17.91 -8.11
N CYS A 152 -4.55 16.85 -7.42
CA CYS A 152 -5.45 15.72 -7.14
C CYS A 152 -6.26 15.87 -5.84
N ARG A 153 -5.98 16.90 -5.05
CA ARG A 153 -6.60 17.14 -3.73
C ARG A 153 -6.42 15.98 -2.75
N VAL A 154 -5.27 15.36 -2.79
CA VAL A 154 -4.87 14.30 -1.87
C VAL A 154 -3.78 14.85 -0.95
N PRO A 155 -3.93 14.82 0.38
CA PRO A 155 -2.88 15.28 1.28
C PRO A 155 -1.61 14.44 1.15
N PHE A 156 -0.43 15.06 1.30
CA PHE A 156 0.85 14.36 1.32
C PHE A 156 1.28 14.07 2.75
N ALA A 157 1.78 12.87 3.02
CA ALA A 157 2.16 12.43 4.36
C ALA A 157 3.56 12.90 4.79
N HIS A 158 4.42 13.25 3.81
CA HIS A 158 5.82 13.58 4.06
C HIS A 158 6.10 15.07 3.97
N THR A 159 7.03 15.54 4.80
CA THR A 159 7.62 16.88 4.68
C THR A 159 8.75 16.88 3.63
N ARG A 160 9.14 18.07 3.17
CA ARG A 160 10.32 18.23 2.30
C ARG A 160 11.56 17.59 2.91
N ALA A 161 11.78 17.80 4.20
CA ALA A 161 12.92 17.25 4.91
C ALA A 161 12.93 15.70 4.96
N ASP A 162 11.76 15.06 4.98
CA ASP A 162 11.66 13.60 4.93
C ASP A 162 12.08 13.07 3.56
N ILE A 163 11.62 13.70 2.49
CA ILE A 163 12.00 13.30 1.12
C ILE A 163 13.48 13.58 0.86
N GLU A 164 14.02 14.71 1.30
CA GLU A 164 15.43 15.06 1.12
C GLU A 164 16.40 14.15 1.88
N LYS A 165 15.95 13.45 2.92
CA LYS A 165 16.73 12.40 3.61
C LYS A 165 16.81 11.10 2.83
N MET A 166 15.88 10.87 1.89
CA MET A 166 15.90 9.66 1.07
C MET A 166 17.06 9.72 0.06
N PRO A 167 17.69 8.60 -0.29
CA PRO A 167 18.58 8.53 -1.43
C PRO A 167 17.88 9.11 -2.66
N ASN A 168 18.57 9.93 -3.44
CA ASN A 168 18.03 10.63 -4.61
C ASN A 168 16.99 11.76 -4.33
N GLY A 169 16.61 12.00 -3.09
CA GLY A 169 15.56 12.96 -2.72
C GLY A 169 15.92 14.45 -2.96
N LYS A 170 17.22 14.76 -3.09
CA LYS A 170 17.72 16.12 -3.32
C LYS A 170 18.05 16.43 -4.78
N TYR A 171 18.03 15.40 -5.66
CA TYR A 171 18.35 15.64 -7.06
C TYR A 171 17.25 16.44 -7.76
N LEU A 172 17.68 17.28 -8.68
CA LEU A 172 16.78 18.00 -9.57
C LEU A 172 16.54 17.15 -10.82
N TYR A 173 15.27 16.86 -11.10
CA TYR A 173 14.83 16.11 -12.28
C TYR A 173 14.12 17.03 -13.24
N GLY A 174 14.26 16.78 -14.54
CA GLY A 174 13.54 17.49 -15.59
C GLY A 174 12.41 16.65 -16.18
N ILE A 175 11.30 17.29 -16.49
CA ILE A 175 10.22 16.72 -17.31
C ILE A 175 10.23 17.44 -18.64
N TYR A 176 10.43 16.71 -19.72
CA TYR A 176 10.49 17.25 -21.08
C TYR A 176 9.15 17.04 -21.79
N GLY A 177 8.86 17.85 -22.80
CA GLY A 177 7.57 17.83 -23.50
C GLY A 177 7.24 16.51 -24.18
N GLU A 178 8.27 15.79 -24.64
CA GLU A 178 8.13 14.45 -25.22
C GLU A 178 8.39 13.41 -24.13
N ASN A 179 7.36 13.02 -23.39
CA ASN A 179 7.42 12.02 -22.34
C ASN A 179 6.11 11.21 -22.31
N ASP A 180 6.17 10.04 -21.66
CA ASP A 180 5.04 9.09 -21.55
C ASP A 180 4.22 9.31 -20.26
N ILE A 181 4.19 10.53 -19.71
CA ILE A 181 3.41 10.87 -18.51
C ILE A 181 2.04 11.39 -18.95
N GLU A 182 1.01 10.56 -18.87
CA GLU A 182 -0.34 10.90 -19.25
C GLU A 182 -1.19 11.37 -18.05
N SER A 183 -0.95 10.79 -16.90
CA SER A 183 -1.67 11.05 -15.66
C SER A 183 -0.75 11.51 -14.53
N TRP A 184 -1.35 12.10 -13.49
CA TRP A 184 -0.60 12.37 -12.24
C TRP A 184 -0.12 11.08 -11.56
N ARG A 185 -0.82 9.95 -11.81
CA ARG A 185 -0.43 8.64 -11.33
C ARG A 185 0.88 8.18 -11.95
N ASP A 186 1.08 8.41 -13.25
CA ASP A 186 2.34 8.11 -13.91
C ASP A 186 3.47 8.96 -13.35
N LEU A 187 3.23 10.25 -13.09
CA LEU A 187 4.24 11.10 -12.48
C LEU A 187 4.69 10.56 -11.12
N ILE A 188 3.74 10.29 -10.20
CA ILE A 188 4.10 9.82 -8.86
C ILE A 188 4.74 8.43 -8.91
N PHE A 189 4.37 7.57 -9.85
CA PHE A 189 5.02 6.29 -10.13
C PHE A 189 6.52 6.49 -10.45
N TYR A 190 6.84 7.34 -11.43
CA TYR A 190 8.22 7.56 -11.84
C TYR A 190 9.05 8.24 -10.76
N VAL A 191 8.47 9.17 -10.02
CA VAL A 191 9.15 9.83 -8.90
C VAL A 191 9.40 8.87 -7.74
N ALA A 192 8.43 8.00 -7.40
CA ALA A 192 8.62 6.99 -6.35
C ALA A 192 9.69 5.96 -6.75
N GLN A 193 9.73 5.59 -8.05
CA GLN A 193 10.70 4.65 -8.57
C GLN A 193 12.14 5.18 -8.42
N VAL A 194 12.40 6.46 -8.72
CA VAL A 194 13.75 7.03 -8.54
C VAL A 194 14.15 7.17 -7.07
N LEU A 195 13.18 7.20 -6.15
CA LEU A 195 13.42 7.16 -4.70
C LEU A 195 13.58 5.73 -4.15
N GLY A 196 13.37 4.70 -4.98
CA GLY A 196 13.39 3.31 -4.54
C GLY A 196 12.23 2.96 -3.60
N CYS A 197 11.06 3.56 -3.81
CA CYS A 197 9.86 3.43 -3.00
C CYS A 197 8.68 2.89 -3.82
N TYR A 198 7.58 2.58 -3.12
CA TYR A 198 6.24 2.48 -3.69
C TYR A 198 5.32 3.49 -3.00
N CYS A 199 4.18 3.79 -3.62
CA CYS A 199 3.16 4.69 -3.10
C CYS A 199 1.97 3.91 -2.55
N GLN A 200 1.39 4.41 -1.46
CA GLN A 200 0.09 3.97 -0.96
C GLN A 200 -0.70 5.15 -0.39
N ILE A 201 -1.99 4.99 -0.25
CA ILE A 201 -2.80 5.86 0.61
C ILE A 201 -2.82 5.25 2.00
N ASN A 202 -2.32 6.01 2.98
CA ASN A 202 -2.34 5.56 4.36
C ASN A 202 -3.75 5.64 4.98
N ARG A 203 -3.90 5.16 6.20
CA ARG A 203 -5.20 5.06 6.87
C ARG A 203 -5.85 6.41 7.17
N GLN A 204 -5.09 7.51 7.12
CA GLN A 204 -5.59 8.89 7.24
C GLN A 204 -5.96 9.53 5.88
N GLY A 205 -5.92 8.77 4.77
CA GLY A 205 -6.22 9.27 3.43
C GLY A 205 -5.13 10.15 2.83
N LYS A 206 -3.87 9.96 3.23
CA LYS A 206 -2.72 10.72 2.72
C LYS A 206 -1.85 9.85 1.81
N LEU A 207 -1.32 10.44 0.75
CA LEU A 207 -0.29 9.79 -0.06
C LEU A 207 0.98 9.59 0.77
N GLU A 208 1.42 8.35 0.88
CA GLU A 208 2.59 7.94 1.65
C GLU A 208 3.55 7.14 0.77
N LEU A 209 4.84 7.40 0.92
CA LEU A 209 5.92 6.63 0.30
C LEU A 209 6.46 5.61 1.29
N ARG A 210 6.62 4.38 0.85
CA ARG A 210 7.20 3.32 1.67
C ARG A 210 8.32 2.60 0.94
N LYS A 211 9.32 2.18 1.71
CA LYS A 211 10.42 1.32 1.26
C LYS A 211 10.21 -0.09 1.75
N TYR A 212 10.70 -1.05 1.00
CA TYR A 212 10.81 -2.43 1.47
C TYR A 212 11.92 -2.55 2.53
N GLY A 213 11.68 -3.38 3.53
CA GLY A 213 12.60 -3.61 4.65
C GLY A 213 12.93 -5.08 4.84
N ASN A 214 13.73 -5.38 5.89
CA ASN A 214 14.13 -6.74 6.25
C ASN A 214 13.82 -7.11 7.70
N ASN A 215 13.34 -6.15 8.50
CA ASN A 215 13.13 -6.41 9.92
C ASN A 215 11.71 -6.90 10.15
N PRO A 216 11.52 -8.17 10.55
CA PRO A 216 10.19 -8.67 10.85
C PRO A 216 9.61 -7.94 12.07
N ILE A 217 8.40 -7.43 11.88
CA ILE A 217 7.66 -6.71 12.92
C ILE A 217 6.72 -7.64 13.71
N MET A 218 6.46 -8.82 13.17
CA MET A 218 5.58 -9.81 13.78
C MET A 218 5.99 -11.22 13.33
N ARG A 219 5.78 -12.20 14.21
CA ARG A 219 5.90 -13.63 13.92
C ARG A 219 4.51 -14.25 13.86
N ILE A 220 4.23 -14.99 12.79
CA ILE A 220 2.98 -15.74 12.59
C ILE A 220 3.26 -17.24 12.82
N THR A 221 2.59 -17.82 13.80
CA THR A 221 2.76 -19.24 14.16
C THR A 221 1.85 -20.13 13.32
N ASP A 222 2.09 -21.43 13.33
CA ASP A 222 1.23 -22.45 12.70
C ASP A 222 -0.20 -22.43 13.22
N LYS A 223 -0.40 -22.10 14.52
CA LYS A 223 -1.73 -21.98 15.14
C LYS A 223 -2.54 -20.79 14.60
N GLN A 224 -1.89 -19.83 13.97
CA GLN A 224 -2.51 -18.64 13.41
C GLN A 224 -2.76 -18.75 11.90
N ARG A 225 -2.36 -19.85 11.27
CA ARG A 225 -2.48 -20.10 9.83
C ARG A 225 -3.48 -21.21 9.57
N PHE A 226 -4.40 -21.00 8.63
CA PHE A 226 -5.31 -22.03 8.13
C PHE A 226 -4.69 -22.75 6.93
N SER A 227 -3.98 -22.02 6.10
CA SER A 227 -3.22 -22.52 4.97
C SER A 227 -1.98 -21.66 4.75
N SER A 228 -0.94 -22.24 4.19
CA SER A 228 0.25 -21.50 3.76
C SER A 228 1.05 -22.27 2.73
N SER A 229 1.58 -21.56 1.76
CA SER A 229 2.61 -22.02 0.84
C SER A 229 3.76 -21.04 0.80
N PHE A 230 4.97 -21.54 0.68
CA PHE A 230 6.19 -20.75 0.63
C PHE A 230 7.00 -21.18 -0.57
N SER A 231 7.70 -20.22 -1.20
CA SER A 231 8.71 -20.56 -2.20
C SER A 231 9.91 -21.23 -1.53
N ASP A 232 10.55 -22.13 -2.24
CA ASP A 232 11.79 -22.79 -1.77
C ASP A 232 13.00 -21.86 -1.80
N PHE A 233 12.90 -20.71 -2.47
CA PHE A 233 14.02 -19.81 -2.73
C PHE A 233 13.81 -18.43 -2.12
N ILE A 234 14.89 -17.91 -1.52
CA ILE A 234 14.94 -16.53 -1.06
C ILE A 234 15.06 -15.61 -2.26
N THR A 235 14.13 -14.67 -2.40
CA THR A 235 14.18 -13.62 -3.42
C THR A 235 15.07 -12.48 -2.92
N ARG A 236 16.01 -12.05 -3.76
CA ARG A 236 16.89 -10.90 -3.54
C ARG A 236 17.30 -10.30 -4.88
N TYR A 237 17.57 -9.02 -4.88
CA TYR A 237 17.96 -8.28 -6.07
C TYR A 237 19.43 -7.88 -5.97
N THR A 238 20.22 -8.22 -6.99
CA THR A 238 21.67 -7.88 -7.05
C THR A 238 22.00 -7.00 -8.23
N ALA A 239 21.03 -6.71 -9.09
CA ALA A 239 21.20 -5.81 -10.20
C ALA A 239 19.97 -4.93 -10.43
N VAL A 240 20.19 -3.80 -11.08
CA VAL A 240 19.15 -2.89 -11.59
C VAL A 240 19.42 -2.60 -13.05
N ASN A 241 18.37 -2.69 -13.84
CA ASN A 241 18.38 -2.37 -15.27
C ASN A 241 17.45 -1.16 -15.51
N SER A 242 17.91 -0.22 -16.33
CA SER A 242 17.15 0.95 -16.75
C SER A 242 17.39 1.21 -18.24
N THR A 243 16.31 1.40 -19.00
CA THR A 243 16.39 1.70 -20.42
C THR A 243 16.42 3.21 -20.64
N ASN A 244 17.46 3.68 -21.32
CA ASN A 244 17.55 5.07 -21.75
C ASN A 244 16.95 5.19 -23.15
N GLN A 245 15.75 5.74 -23.24
CA GLN A 245 15.02 5.91 -24.50
C GLN A 245 15.77 6.80 -25.49
N LYS A 246 16.43 7.86 -25.01
CA LYS A 246 17.16 8.81 -25.87
C LYS A 246 18.33 8.16 -26.59
N THR A 247 19.01 7.20 -25.96
CA THR A 247 20.15 6.48 -26.55
C THR A 247 19.77 5.09 -27.08
N ALA A 248 18.51 4.67 -26.85
CA ALA A 248 17.99 3.33 -27.14
C ALA A 248 18.86 2.20 -26.52
N ARG A 249 19.47 2.45 -25.36
CA ARG A 249 20.34 1.50 -24.67
C ARG A 249 19.79 1.14 -23.30
N ALA A 250 19.77 -0.15 -23.00
CA ALA A 250 19.62 -0.63 -21.65
C ALA A 250 20.94 -0.48 -20.89
N GLU A 251 20.87 0.05 -19.69
CA GLU A 251 22.00 0.21 -18.77
C GLU A 251 21.82 -0.77 -17.62
N TYR A 252 22.85 -1.54 -17.34
CA TYR A 252 22.86 -2.59 -16.35
C TYR A 252 23.87 -2.27 -15.25
N TYR A 253 23.42 -2.30 -14.01
CA TYR A 253 24.24 -2.01 -12.83
C TYR A 253 24.06 -3.15 -11.83
N ALA A 254 25.16 -3.81 -11.49
CA ALA A 254 25.15 -4.93 -10.57
C ALA A 254 26.01 -4.68 -9.33
N ALA A 255 25.64 -5.36 -8.24
CA ALA A 255 26.46 -5.54 -7.07
C ALA A 255 27.52 -6.65 -7.31
N THR A 256 28.41 -6.84 -6.35
CA THR A 256 29.37 -7.95 -6.39
C THR A 256 29.19 -8.76 -5.10
N PRO A 257 28.84 -10.04 -5.18
CA PRO A 257 28.53 -10.83 -6.37
C PRO A 257 27.16 -10.45 -7.00
N ASP A 258 27.03 -10.69 -8.31
CA ASP A 258 25.77 -10.58 -9.06
C ASP A 258 25.17 -11.98 -9.25
N ASP A 259 24.45 -12.44 -8.24
CA ASP A 259 23.94 -13.80 -8.09
C ASP A 259 22.45 -13.86 -7.66
N GLY A 260 21.74 -12.74 -7.79
CA GLY A 260 20.31 -12.60 -7.53
C GLY A 260 19.51 -12.14 -8.75
N LEU A 261 18.31 -11.62 -8.52
CA LEU A 261 17.44 -11.10 -9.57
C LEU A 261 17.84 -9.68 -9.99
N THR A 262 17.41 -9.31 -11.18
CA THR A 262 17.54 -7.95 -11.71
C THR A 262 16.24 -7.19 -11.54
N MET A 263 16.26 -6.05 -10.84
CA MET A 263 15.15 -5.11 -10.80
C MET A 263 15.10 -4.31 -12.10
N ASN A 264 14.03 -4.48 -12.87
CA ASN A 264 13.85 -3.77 -14.13
C ASN A 264 13.04 -2.49 -13.91
N LEU A 265 13.68 -1.32 -14.06
CA LEU A 265 13.01 -0.03 -13.99
C LEU A 265 12.34 0.36 -15.33
N GLY A 266 12.67 -0.33 -16.44
CA GLY A 266 12.19 0.05 -17.76
C GLY A 266 12.66 1.44 -18.19
N VAL A 267 11.79 2.16 -18.90
CA VAL A 267 11.97 3.56 -19.26
C VAL A 267 11.37 4.44 -18.16
N ASN A 268 12.20 5.24 -17.52
CA ASN A 268 11.73 6.27 -16.61
C ASN A 268 12.03 7.66 -17.19
N PRO A 269 11.03 8.50 -17.52
CA PRO A 269 11.23 9.81 -18.14
C PRO A 269 12.16 10.74 -17.36
N LEU A 270 12.20 10.61 -16.03
CA LEU A 270 13.07 11.41 -15.16
C LEU A 270 14.55 11.02 -15.25
N LEU A 271 14.89 9.87 -15.83
CA LEU A 271 16.24 9.36 -15.97
C LEU A 271 16.80 9.52 -17.40
N GLN A 272 16.05 10.15 -18.32
CA GLN A 272 16.46 10.31 -19.71
C GLN A 272 17.48 11.43 -19.95
N PHE A 273 17.53 12.38 -19.04
CA PHE A 273 18.29 13.62 -19.18
C PHE A 273 19.26 13.80 -18.02
N GLY A 274 20.22 14.68 -18.24
CA GLY A 274 21.28 14.97 -17.28
C GLY A 274 22.60 14.25 -17.60
N LEU A 275 23.57 14.44 -16.74
CA LEU A 275 24.90 13.85 -16.90
C LEU A 275 24.81 12.33 -16.63
N ARG A 276 25.56 11.56 -17.40
CA ARG A 276 25.66 10.09 -17.24
C ARG A 276 26.01 9.69 -15.81
N ASP A 277 26.98 10.36 -15.21
CA ASP A 277 27.45 10.05 -13.86
C ASP A 277 26.36 10.29 -12.80
N THR A 278 25.52 11.32 -13.00
CA THR A 278 24.40 11.58 -12.10
C THR A 278 23.36 10.49 -12.20
N ARG A 279 23.00 10.06 -13.42
CA ARG A 279 22.05 8.99 -13.65
C ARG A 279 22.58 7.66 -13.07
N GLU A 280 23.83 7.32 -13.31
CA GLU A 280 24.48 6.15 -12.73
C GLU A 280 24.41 6.18 -11.19
N ARG A 281 24.70 7.32 -10.57
CA ARG A 281 24.64 7.47 -9.12
C ARG A 281 23.22 7.25 -8.57
N ILE A 282 22.21 7.77 -9.27
CA ILE A 282 20.80 7.58 -8.90
C ILE A 282 20.45 6.09 -8.92
N ILE A 283 20.79 5.37 -9.98
CA ILE A 283 20.49 3.94 -10.13
C ILE A 283 21.28 3.11 -9.11
N ARG A 284 22.55 3.43 -8.86
CA ARG A 284 23.36 2.76 -7.83
C ARG A 284 22.80 2.98 -6.42
N ASN A 285 22.22 4.13 -6.13
CA ASN A 285 21.53 4.36 -4.85
C ASN A 285 20.28 3.48 -4.73
N ILE A 286 19.52 3.29 -5.80
CA ILE A 286 18.38 2.35 -5.83
C ILE A 286 18.89 0.92 -5.60
N LEU A 287 19.92 0.49 -6.33
CA LEU A 287 20.51 -0.83 -6.16
C LEU A 287 21.01 -1.06 -4.73
N ASN A 288 21.68 -0.08 -4.14
CA ASN A 288 22.19 -0.20 -2.76
C ASN A 288 21.07 -0.37 -1.73
N ASP A 289 19.88 0.19 -1.98
CA ASP A 289 18.73 0.00 -1.09
C ASP A 289 18.05 -1.36 -1.34
N ILE A 290 17.76 -1.70 -2.62
CA ILE A 290 17.03 -2.92 -2.94
C ILE A 290 17.85 -4.20 -2.72
N SER A 291 19.18 -4.13 -2.85
CA SER A 291 20.07 -5.28 -2.63
C SER A 291 20.11 -5.75 -1.16
N LYS A 292 19.65 -4.93 -0.24
CA LYS A 292 19.51 -5.30 1.18
C LYS A 292 18.24 -6.10 1.44
N VAL A 293 17.24 -6.00 0.56
CA VAL A 293 15.95 -6.65 0.74
C VAL A 293 16.04 -8.13 0.38
N ARG A 294 15.63 -8.97 1.33
CA ARG A 294 15.59 -10.43 1.18
C ARG A 294 14.28 -10.93 1.74
N TYR A 295 13.56 -11.73 0.99
CA TYR A 295 12.30 -12.29 1.44
C TYR A 295 11.99 -13.60 0.72
N VAL A 296 11.11 -14.39 1.31
CA VAL A 296 10.54 -15.58 0.69
C VAL A 296 9.12 -15.23 0.23
N PRO A 297 8.81 -15.37 -1.06
CA PRO A 297 7.43 -15.27 -1.54
C PRO A 297 6.53 -16.27 -0.83
N PHE A 298 5.36 -15.83 -0.39
CA PHE A 298 4.41 -16.66 0.34
C PHE A 298 2.96 -16.35 -0.04
N ASP A 299 2.10 -17.31 0.17
CA ASP A 299 0.65 -17.17 0.21
C ASP A 299 0.12 -17.84 1.47
N SER A 300 -0.73 -17.15 2.24
CA SER A 300 -1.21 -17.69 3.52
C SER A 300 -2.56 -17.11 3.91
N GLU A 301 -3.46 -17.98 4.32
CA GLU A 301 -4.67 -17.60 5.03
C GLU A 301 -4.42 -17.65 6.54
N THR A 302 -4.65 -16.55 7.21
CA THR A 302 -4.42 -16.40 8.64
C THR A 302 -5.68 -15.98 9.39
N ILE A 303 -5.65 -16.09 10.72
CA ILE A 303 -6.73 -15.54 11.56
C ILE A 303 -6.89 -14.02 11.45
N GLY A 304 -6.00 -13.37 10.73
CA GLY A 304 -5.99 -11.93 10.43
C GLY A 304 -5.48 -11.05 11.57
N ASN A 305 -4.70 -10.04 11.20
CA ASN A 305 -4.33 -8.93 12.05
C ASN A 305 -4.58 -7.62 11.29
N PRO A 306 -5.68 -6.90 11.58
CA PRO A 306 -6.03 -5.66 10.89
C PRO A 306 -5.01 -4.51 11.06
N ALA A 307 -4.07 -4.62 12.02
CA ALA A 307 -3.01 -3.62 12.18
C ALA A 307 -1.87 -3.77 11.17
N LEU A 308 -1.74 -4.93 10.50
CA LEU A 308 -0.73 -5.11 9.44
C LEU A 308 -1.06 -4.25 8.21
N ASP A 309 -0.01 -3.83 7.52
CA ASP A 309 -0.08 -3.09 6.25
C ASP A 309 0.76 -3.78 5.17
N ILE A 310 0.49 -3.46 3.91
CA ILE A 310 1.36 -3.87 2.79
C ILE A 310 2.77 -3.31 2.99
N GLY A 311 3.77 -4.08 2.56
CA GLY A 311 5.19 -3.77 2.76
C GLY A 311 5.73 -4.07 4.16
N ASP A 312 4.87 -4.49 5.10
CA ASP A 312 5.33 -4.99 6.39
C ASP A 312 6.08 -6.31 6.21
N VAL A 313 7.14 -6.49 6.99
CA VAL A 313 7.93 -7.72 7.00
C VAL A 313 7.48 -8.58 8.16
N ILE A 314 7.24 -9.84 7.89
CA ILE A 314 6.80 -10.84 8.87
C ILE A 314 7.71 -12.04 8.85
N SER A 315 7.75 -12.81 9.93
CA SER A 315 8.40 -14.12 10.01
C SER A 315 7.35 -15.18 10.33
N PHE A 316 7.65 -16.43 10.02
CA PHE A 316 6.79 -17.55 10.28
C PHE A 316 7.48 -18.53 11.24
N SER A 317 6.69 -19.34 11.97
CA SER A 317 7.20 -20.42 12.79
C SER A 317 6.24 -21.62 12.81
N GLY A 318 6.79 -22.80 12.97
CA GLY A 318 6.05 -24.05 13.01
C GLY A 318 5.53 -24.54 11.65
N GLY A 319 5.00 -25.75 11.61
CA GLY A 319 4.62 -26.42 10.38
C GLY A 319 5.85 -26.68 9.49
N GLN A 320 5.76 -26.31 8.21
CA GLN A 320 6.86 -26.43 7.25
C GLN A 320 7.63 -25.10 7.05
N ALA A 321 7.36 -24.09 7.87
CA ALA A 321 8.05 -22.81 7.76
C ALA A 321 9.45 -22.90 8.39
N ASP A 322 10.44 -22.32 7.69
CA ASP A 322 11.78 -22.12 8.23
C ASP A 322 11.76 -20.84 9.08
N ASP A 323 12.08 -20.97 10.35
CA ASP A 323 12.07 -19.86 11.33
C ASP A 323 13.07 -18.74 11.00
N THR A 324 14.02 -19.00 10.12
CA THR A 324 15.02 -18.01 9.66
C THR A 324 14.53 -17.19 8.46
N GLN A 325 13.45 -17.63 7.80
CA GLN A 325 12.90 -16.95 6.63
C GLN A 325 11.98 -15.81 7.05
N ILE A 326 12.08 -14.74 6.28
CA ILE A 326 11.19 -13.58 6.39
C ILE A 326 10.43 -13.39 5.10
N ALA A 327 9.27 -12.78 5.20
CA ALA A 327 8.41 -12.50 4.05
C ALA A 327 7.89 -11.06 4.10
N THR A 328 7.69 -10.49 2.92
CA THR A 328 7.11 -9.14 2.77
C THR A 328 5.67 -9.26 2.34
N ILE A 329 4.76 -8.57 3.01
CA ILE A 329 3.34 -8.52 2.63
C ILE A 329 3.20 -7.65 1.38
N THR A 330 3.13 -8.26 0.21
CA THR A 330 2.97 -7.56 -1.08
C THR A 330 1.53 -7.29 -1.45
N GLY A 331 0.62 -8.11 -0.94
CA GLY A 331 -0.82 -7.97 -1.07
C GLY A 331 -1.54 -8.59 0.12
N MET A 332 -2.68 -8.05 0.50
CA MET A 332 -3.50 -8.59 1.58
C MET A 332 -4.97 -8.28 1.38
N THR A 333 -5.82 -9.22 1.78
CA THR A 333 -7.26 -9.02 1.88
C THR A 333 -7.70 -9.27 3.32
N VAL A 334 -8.20 -8.22 3.97
CA VAL A 334 -8.83 -8.30 5.29
C VAL A 334 -10.31 -8.58 5.09
N LYS A 335 -10.79 -9.76 5.52
CA LYS A 335 -12.22 -10.10 5.52
C LYS A 335 -12.88 -9.57 6.78
N ILE A 336 -13.97 -8.83 6.60
CA ILE A 336 -14.77 -8.27 7.69
C ILE A 336 -15.77 -9.34 8.15
N ASN A 337 -15.35 -10.10 9.14
CA ASN A 337 -16.17 -11.17 9.71
C ASN A 337 -16.86 -10.66 10.98
N CYS A 338 -18.17 -10.42 10.89
CA CYS A 338 -19.00 -10.12 12.04
C CYS A 338 -19.38 -11.44 12.71
N ARG A 339 -18.75 -11.79 13.84
CA ARG A 339 -19.29 -12.78 14.76
C ARG A 339 -20.25 -12.02 15.68
N ASN A 340 -21.52 -12.42 15.71
CA ASN A 340 -22.37 -12.00 16.81
C ASN A 340 -21.69 -12.43 18.10
N PRO A 341 -21.55 -11.56 19.13
CA PRO A 341 -21.18 -12.03 20.44
C PRO A 341 -22.17 -13.13 20.80
N ILE A 342 -21.65 -14.29 21.17
CA ILE A 342 -22.47 -15.36 21.73
C ILE A 342 -23.02 -14.78 23.03
N LEU A 343 -24.35 -14.52 23.05
CA LEU A 343 -25.09 -14.20 24.25
C LEU A 343 -25.02 -15.37 25.22
#